data_df4b0e56665e7c7872ee03e941053ac0
#
_entry.id   df4b0e56665e7c7872ee03e941053ac0
#
_cell.length_a   1.000
_cell.length_b   1.000
_cell.length_c   1.000
_cell.angle_alpha   90.00
_cell.angle_beta   90.00
_cell.angle_gamma   90.00
#
_symmetry.space_group_name_H-M   'P 1'
#
loop_
_entity.id
_entity.type
_entity.pdbx_description
1 polymer ?
#
loop_
_entity_poly.entity_id
_entity_poly.type
_entity_poly.pdbx_seq_one_letter_code
_entity_poly.pdbx_strand_id
1 'polypeptide(L)'
;KSTLAMALMRLTRAPGRIAGGKVIVGGRDLLDLDEEEMRFQRLNEVALVPQGAMNSLNPVMKIKNQLLDGLYDHQKDKNDKLSKEDQVEIVEKLLKSVDLAPGVAEMYPHELSGGMKQRVAIAIATSMEPRVIVADEPTSALDVVVQRNVMQTLGRLQEGLHASIILIGHDMGLVAQFSDHVGVMYAGRLVEVGPVKTVFKSPKHPYTRLLI
;
A
#
# COMPACT_ATOMS: atom_id res chain seq x y z
N LYS A 1 6.81 -5.99 12.05
CA LYS A 1 5.66 -5.40 11.35
C LYS A 1 5.78 -5.66 9.85
N SER A 2 6.84 -5.21 9.18
CA SER A 2 7.08 -5.43 7.74
C SER A 2 7.08 -6.92 7.35
N THR A 3 7.59 -7.81 8.22
CA THR A 3 7.51 -9.27 8.01
C THR A 3 6.06 -9.76 7.91
N LEU A 4 5.15 -9.18 8.70
CA LEU A 4 3.72 -9.48 8.60
C LEU A 4 3.14 -8.99 7.26
N ALA A 5 3.48 -7.77 6.83
CA ALA A 5 3.09 -7.25 5.52
C ALA A 5 3.54 -8.18 4.39
N MET A 6 4.80 -8.62 4.42
CA MET A 6 5.34 -9.57 3.43
C MET A 6 4.64 -10.93 3.49
N ALA A 7 4.25 -11.39 4.69
CA ALA A 7 3.51 -12.65 4.85
C ALA A 7 2.09 -12.55 4.28
N LEU A 8 1.38 -11.43 4.50
CA LEU A 8 0.05 -11.19 3.89
C LEU A 8 0.09 -11.24 2.36
N MET A 9 1.19 -10.75 1.77
CA MET A 9 1.42 -10.76 0.32
C MET A 9 2.03 -12.06 -0.20
N ARG A 10 2.34 -13.05 0.68
CA ARG A 10 3.14 -14.25 0.36
C ARG A 10 4.48 -13.93 -0.31
N LEU A 11 5.12 -12.85 0.11
CA LEU A 11 6.44 -12.39 -0.37
C LEU A 11 7.56 -12.68 0.65
N THR A 12 7.32 -13.55 1.62
CA THR A 12 8.33 -13.96 2.61
C THR A 12 9.46 -14.72 1.92
N ARG A 13 10.69 -14.22 2.08
CA ARG A 13 11.89 -14.84 1.47
C ARG A 13 12.48 -15.90 2.40
N ALA A 14 13.04 -16.96 1.81
CA ALA A 14 13.83 -17.96 2.56
C ALA A 14 14.96 -17.29 3.36
N PRO A 15 15.25 -17.78 4.58
CA PRO A 15 14.71 -18.97 5.25
C PRO A 15 13.34 -18.76 5.94
N GLY A 16 12.74 -17.58 5.84
CA GLY A 16 11.42 -17.29 6.39
C GLY A 16 10.33 -18.10 5.69
N ARG A 17 9.35 -18.57 6.48
CA ARG A 17 8.18 -19.30 5.99
C ARG A 17 6.95 -18.93 6.80
N ILE A 18 5.78 -19.01 6.19
CA ILE A 18 4.50 -18.93 6.88
C ILE A 18 4.23 -20.32 7.49
N ALA A 19 4.25 -20.41 8.82
CA ALA A 19 4.11 -21.69 9.52
C ALA A 19 2.65 -22.11 9.72
N GLY A 20 1.70 -21.17 9.59
CA GLY A 20 0.26 -21.42 9.77
C GLY A 20 -0.52 -20.13 9.87
N GLY A 21 -1.81 -20.25 10.05
CA GLY A 21 -2.76 -19.14 10.07
C GLY A 21 -3.61 -19.11 8.80
N LYS A 22 -4.37 -18.02 8.63
CA LYS A 22 -5.20 -17.75 7.44
C LYS A 22 -5.11 -16.29 7.05
N VAL A 23 -5.22 -16.01 5.77
CA VAL A 23 -5.32 -14.65 5.22
C VAL A 23 -6.56 -14.60 4.32
N ILE A 24 -7.69 -14.21 4.91
CA ILE A 24 -8.97 -14.23 4.21
C ILE A 24 -9.25 -12.82 3.64
N VAL A 25 -9.35 -12.72 2.31
CA VAL A 25 -9.74 -11.53 1.58
C VAL A 25 -10.87 -11.89 0.63
N GLY A 26 -11.96 -11.13 0.66
CA GLY A 26 -13.13 -11.43 -0.18
C GLY A 26 -13.73 -12.82 0.01
N GLY A 27 -13.55 -13.42 1.21
CA GLY A 27 -14.04 -14.78 1.53
C GLY A 27 -13.12 -15.93 1.06
N ARG A 28 -11.98 -15.64 0.42
CA ARG A 28 -10.97 -16.64 0.00
C ARG A 28 -9.73 -16.57 0.89
N ASP A 29 -9.20 -17.72 1.28
CA ASP A 29 -7.91 -17.77 1.98
C ASP A 29 -6.77 -17.70 0.96
N LEU A 30 -6.00 -16.62 1.03
CA LEU A 30 -4.88 -16.36 0.10
C LEU A 30 -3.73 -17.37 0.29
N LEU A 31 -3.68 -18.08 1.44
CA LEU A 31 -2.63 -19.07 1.69
C LEU A 31 -2.89 -20.41 0.99
N ASP A 32 -4.15 -20.68 0.62
CA ASP A 32 -4.55 -21.91 -0.08
C ASP A 32 -4.37 -21.80 -1.61
N LEU A 33 -4.10 -20.59 -2.14
CA LEU A 33 -3.92 -20.36 -3.57
C LEU A 33 -2.58 -20.92 -4.07
N ASP A 34 -2.52 -21.32 -5.33
CA ASP A 34 -1.24 -21.55 -5.98
C ASP A 34 -0.51 -20.22 -6.29
N GLU A 35 0.73 -20.25 -6.80
CA GLU A 35 1.50 -19.02 -7.02
C GLU A 35 0.95 -18.20 -8.19
N GLU A 36 0.39 -18.85 -9.22
CA GLU A 36 -0.21 -18.15 -10.35
C GLU A 36 -1.51 -17.46 -9.93
N GLU A 37 -2.37 -18.15 -9.17
CA GLU A 37 -3.55 -17.55 -8.59
C GLU A 37 -3.20 -16.39 -7.66
N MET A 38 -2.18 -16.55 -6.80
CA MET A 38 -1.74 -15.49 -5.90
C MET A 38 -1.16 -14.29 -6.68
N ARG A 39 -0.48 -14.50 -7.80
CA ARG A 39 -0.02 -13.43 -8.69
C ARG A 39 -1.19 -12.55 -9.13
N PHE A 40 -2.31 -13.15 -9.52
CA PHE A 40 -3.52 -12.41 -9.88
C PHE A 40 -4.22 -11.73 -8.70
N GLN A 41 -4.08 -12.24 -7.46
CA GLN A 41 -4.65 -11.58 -6.29
C GLN A 41 -3.84 -10.36 -5.84
N ARG A 42 -2.52 -10.42 -6.03
CA ARG A 42 -1.66 -9.24 -5.79
C ARG A 42 -2.11 -8.13 -6.72
N LEU A 43 -2.19 -6.91 -6.23
CA LEU A 43 -2.66 -5.70 -6.89
C LEU A 43 -4.18 -5.66 -7.13
N ASN A 44 -4.83 -6.80 -7.37
CA ASN A 44 -6.28 -6.89 -7.63
C ASN A 44 -7.13 -6.99 -6.34
N GLU A 45 -6.75 -7.85 -5.41
CA GLU A 45 -7.46 -8.00 -4.12
C GLU A 45 -6.66 -7.39 -2.96
N VAL A 46 -5.34 -7.56 -2.97
CA VAL A 46 -4.44 -7.05 -1.94
C VAL A 46 -3.23 -6.37 -2.58
N ALA A 47 -2.97 -5.14 -2.16
CA ALA A 47 -1.82 -4.36 -2.66
C ALA A 47 -0.89 -3.96 -1.53
N LEU A 48 0.38 -3.75 -1.86
CA LEU A 48 1.42 -3.32 -0.92
C LEU A 48 2.03 -2.01 -1.38
N VAL A 49 2.04 -1.03 -0.48
CA VAL A 49 2.92 0.14 -0.57
C VAL A 49 4.11 -0.15 0.38
N PRO A 50 5.26 -0.58 -0.14
CA PRO A 50 6.37 -1.02 0.71
C PRO A 50 7.08 0.15 1.38
N GLN A 51 7.80 -0.13 2.46
CA GLN A 51 8.71 0.84 3.06
C GLN A 51 9.74 1.32 2.03
N GLY A 52 9.92 2.65 1.95
CA GLY A 52 10.81 3.24 0.96
C GLY A 52 10.33 3.12 -0.49
N ALA A 53 9.01 3.03 -0.72
CA ALA A 53 8.39 2.93 -2.04
C ALA A 53 8.91 3.96 -3.05
N MET A 54 9.34 5.14 -2.59
CA MET A 54 10.01 6.15 -3.43
C MET A 54 11.24 5.62 -4.18
N ASN A 55 11.93 4.62 -3.63
CA ASN A 55 13.14 4.03 -4.20
C ASN A 55 12.85 2.77 -5.03
N SER A 56 11.59 2.30 -5.05
CA SER A 56 11.18 1.13 -5.83
C SER A 56 10.87 1.46 -7.29
N LEU A 57 10.71 2.75 -7.62
CA LEU A 57 10.47 3.19 -8.99
C LEU A 57 11.71 2.94 -9.87
N ASN A 58 11.48 2.41 -11.06
CA ASN A 58 12.55 2.18 -12.03
C ASN A 58 13.08 3.53 -12.57
N PRO A 59 14.34 3.93 -12.29
CA PRO A 59 14.85 5.26 -12.60
C PRO A 59 14.98 5.56 -14.10
N VAL A 60 15.02 4.54 -14.95
CA VAL A 60 15.18 4.66 -16.40
C VAL A 60 13.87 4.49 -17.17
N MET A 61 12.75 4.37 -16.47
CA MET A 61 11.42 4.19 -17.06
C MET A 61 10.54 5.38 -16.72
N LYS A 62 9.80 5.91 -17.70
CA LYS A 62 8.80 6.97 -17.48
C LYS A 62 7.68 6.51 -16.57
N ILE A 63 7.09 7.43 -15.82
CA ILE A 63 6.03 7.15 -14.85
C ILE A 63 4.82 6.46 -15.49
N LYS A 64 4.38 6.91 -16.67
CA LYS A 64 3.25 6.27 -17.38
C LYS A 64 3.46 4.77 -17.60
N ASN A 65 4.66 4.37 -17.98
CA ASN A 65 4.95 2.97 -18.26
C ASN A 65 4.90 2.13 -16.97
N GLN A 66 5.37 2.69 -15.84
CA GLN A 66 5.34 2.01 -14.54
C GLN A 66 3.90 1.89 -14.00
N LEU A 67 3.04 2.88 -14.27
CA LEU A 67 1.61 2.82 -13.91
C LEU A 67 0.86 1.76 -14.72
N LEU A 68 1.22 1.57 -15.99
CA LEU A 68 0.59 0.58 -16.88
C LEU A 68 1.13 -0.85 -16.70
N ASP A 69 2.36 -0.99 -16.18
CA ASP A 69 3.06 -2.28 -16.08
C ASP A 69 2.25 -3.32 -15.27
N GLY A 70 1.71 -2.90 -14.11
CA GLY A 70 0.87 -3.75 -13.28
C GLY A 70 -0.43 -4.19 -13.97
N LEU A 71 -1.02 -3.31 -14.78
CA LEU A 71 -2.22 -3.62 -15.56
C LEU A 71 -1.92 -4.66 -16.64
N TYR A 72 -0.82 -4.50 -17.36
CA TYR A 72 -0.40 -5.46 -18.39
C TYR A 72 -0.08 -6.85 -17.83
N ASP A 73 0.55 -6.91 -16.64
CA ASP A 73 0.86 -8.18 -15.98
C ASP A 73 -0.40 -8.95 -15.56
N HIS A 74 -1.54 -8.27 -15.42
CA HIS A 74 -2.82 -8.87 -15.03
C HIS A 74 -3.75 -9.15 -16.21
N GLN A 75 -3.38 -8.76 -17.44
CA GLN A 75 -4.15 -9.13 -18.62
C GLN A 75 -4.06 -10.64 -18.86
N LYS A 76 -5.23 -11.28 -19.03
CA LYS A 76 -5.32 -12.72 -19.31
C LYS A 76 -4.83 -13.06 -20.71
N ASP A 77 -5.04 -12.18 -21.66
CA ASP A 77 -4.57 -12.32 -23.04
C ASP A 77 -3.55 -11.20 -23.36
N LYS A 78 -2.30 -11.60 -23.62
CA LYS A 78 -1.21 -10.67 -23.98
C LYS A 78 -1.44 -9.95 -25.31
N ASN A 79 -2.44 -10.36 -26.10
CA ASN A 79 -2.82 -9.72 -27.35
C ASN A 79 -3.85 -8.59 -27.14
N ASP A 80 -4.48 -8.52 -25.97
CA ASP A 80 -5.48 -7.49 -25.65
C ASP A 80 -4.77 -6.20 -25.19
N LYS A 81 -4.06 -5.56 -26.11
CA LYS A 81 -3.36 -4.31 -25.84
C LYS A 81 -4.35 -3.17 -25.74
N LEU A 82 -4.30 -2.42 -24.64
CA LEU A 82 -5.01 -1.16 -24.49
C LEU A 82 -4.69 -0.22 -25.66
N SER A 83 -5.69 0.46 -26.20
CA SER A 83 -5.46 1.52 -27.19
C SER A 83 -4.58 2.63 -26.59
N LYS A 84 -3.96 3.46 -27.42
CA LYS A 84 -3.17 4.58 -26.92
C LYS A 84 -4.02 5.60 -26.16
N GLU A 85 -5.25 5.77 -26.60
CA GLU A 85 -6.25 6.62 -26.01
C GLU A 85 -6.63 6.11 -24.60
N ASP A 86 -6.93 4.81 -24.46
CA ASP A 86 -7.24 4.19 -23.17
C ASP A 86 -6.07 4.27 -22.19
N GLN A 87 -4.83 4.06 -22.67
CA GLN A 87 -3.63 4.19 -21.84
C GLN A 87 -3.50 5.61 -21.25
N VAL A 88 -3.75 6.64 -22.06
CA VAL A 88 -3.69 8.04 -21.61
C VAL A 88 -4.76 8.29 -20.56
N GLU A 89 -6.01 7.88 -20.82
CA GLU A 89 -7.13 8.07 -19.90
C GLU A 89 -6.88 7.38 -18.54
N ILE A 90 -6.42 6.12 -18.56
CA ILE A 90 -6.09 5.36 -17.35
C ILE A 90 -4.98 6.06 -16.55
N VAL A 91 -3.89 6.45 -17.21
CA VAL A 91 -2.76 7.12 -16.55
C VAL A 91 -3.19 8.45 -15.93
N GLU A 92 -3.99 9.25 -16.65
CA GLU A 92 -4.51 10.51 -16.12
C GLU A 92 -5.43 10.29 -14.90
N LYS A 93 -6.34 9.30 -14.97
CA LYS A 93 -7.19 8.90 -13.84
C LYS A 93 -6.35 8.52 -12.62
N LEU A 94 -5.32 7.70 -12.81
CA LEU A 94 -4.45 7.25 -11.73
C LEU A 94 -3.64 8.40 -11.12
N LEU A 95 -3.06 9.28 -11.92
CA LEU A 95 -2.33 10.44 -11.42
C LEU A 95 -3.24 11.42 -10.68
N LYS A 96 -4.43 11.66 -11.20
CA LYS A 96 -5.43 12.53 -10.56
C LYS A 96 -5.89 11.96 -9.21
N SER A 97 -6.04 10.65 -9.08
CA SER A 97 -6.45 10.01 -7.82
C SER A 97 -5.48 10.25 -6.66
N VAL A 98 -4.22 10.54 -6.98
CA VAL A 98 -3.16 10.85 -6.03
C VAL A 98 -2.71 12.33 -6.06
N ASP A 99 -3.53 13.24 -6.58
CA ASP A 99 -3.26 14.68 -6.72
C ASP A 99 -1.95 15.01 -7.47
N LEU A 100 -1.69 14.31 -8.54
CA LEU A 100 -0.58 14.60 -9.45
C LEU A 100 -1.12 15.13 -10.79
N ALA A 101 -0.40 16.11 -11.34
CA ALA A 101 -0.74 16.66 -12.66
C ALA A 101 -0.49 15.62 -13.76
N PRO A 102 -1.30 15.60 -14.86
CA PRO A 102 -1.12 14.68 -15.97
C PRO A 102 0.28 14.68 -16.59
N GLY A 103 0.95 15.83 -16.62
CA GLY A 103 2.32 15.96 -17.14
C GLY A 103 3.36 15.10 -16.43
N VAL A 104 3.08 14.63 -15.21
CA VAL A 104 3.94 13.69 -14.47
C VAL A 104 4.09 12.35 -15.22
N ALA A 105 3.13 11.97 -16.04
CA ALA A 105 3.18 10.77 -16.86
C ALA A 105 4.45 10.65 -17.72
N GLU A 106 4.91 11.77 -18.26
CA GLU A 106 6.07 11.82 -19.16
C GLU A 106 7.41 11.99 -18.43
N MET A 107 7.39 12.22 -17.12
CA MET A 107 8.57 12.39 -16.28
C MET A 107 9.22 11.05 -15.91
N TYR A 108 10.49 11.14 -15.55
CA TYR A 108 11.25 10.06 -14.92
C TYR A 108 11.28 10.23 -13.40
N PRO A 109 11.51 9.16 -12.62
CA PRO A 109 11.54 9.26 -11.15
C PRO A 109 12.51 10.32 -10.60
N HIS A 110 13.66 10.54 -11.24
CA HIS A 110 14.64 11.53 -10.79
C HIS A 110 14.18 12.99 -10.93
N GLU A 111 13.15 13.25 -11.73
CA GLU A 111 12.54 14.58 -11.89
C GLU A 111 11.46 14.87 -10.82
N LEU A 112 11.10 13.87 -10.00
CA LEU A 112 10.04 13.98 -9.00
C LEU A 112 10.59 14.25 -7.60
N SER A 113 9.86 15.04 -6.81
CA SER A 113 10.10 15.16 -5.37
C SER A 113 9.80 13.85 -4.63
N GLY A 114 10.30 13.68 -3.39
CA GLY A 114 10.03 12.50 -2.59
C GLY A 114 8.52 12.23 -2.41
N GLY A 115 7.75 13.26 -2.10
CA GLY A 115 6.30 13.13 -1.96
C GLY A 115 5.57 12.80 -3.26
N MET A 116 6.07 13.26 -4.42
CA MET A 116 5.53 12.86 -5.73
C MET A 116 5.83 11.40 -6.02
N LYS A 117 7.06 10.93 -5.78
CA LYS A 117 7.43 9.50 -5.92
C LYS A 117 6.56 8.60 -5.06
N GLN A 118 6.32 9.01 -3.81
CA GLN A 118 5.47 8.25 -2.89
C GLN A 118 4.03 8.17 -3.41
N ARG A 119 3.48 9.27 -3.91
CA ARG A 119 2.13 9.28 -4.51
C ARG A 119 2.05 8.45 -5.79
N VAL A 120 3.08 8.46 -6.63
CA VAL A 120 3.16 7.53 -7.78
C VAL A 120 3.16 6.08 -7.32
N ALA A 121 3.94 5.72 -6.30
CA ALA A 121 3.94 4.36 -5.77
C ALA A 121 2.57 3.93 -5.20
N ILE A 122 1.84 4.86 -4.58
CA ILE A 122 0.46 4.64 -4.14
C ILE A 122 -0.46 4.44 -5.34
N ALA A 123 -0.34 5.27 -6.40
CA ALA A 123 -1.12 5.11 -7.62
C ALA A 123 -0.91 3.75 -8.28
N ILE A 124 0.36 3.27 -8.33
CA ILE A 124 0.67 1.91 -8.81
C ILE A 124 -0.04 0.86 -7.93
N ALA A 125 0.08 0.96 -6.61
CA ALA A 125 -0.53 0.01 -5.69
C ALA A 125 -2.07 -0.01 -5.76
N THR A 126 -2.71 1.09 -6.17
CA THR A 126 -4.17 1.22 -6.26
C THR A 126 -4.71 1.12 -7.68
N SER A 127 -3.85 0.84 -8.68
CA SER A 127 -4.22 0.86 -10.10
C SER A 127 -5.30 -0.16 -10.49
N MET A 128 -5.44 -1.24 -9.73
CA MET A 128 -6.46 -2.28 -9.93
C MET A 128 -7.57 -2.26 -8.86
N GLU A 129 -7.70 -1.16 -8.13
CA GLU A 129 -8.76 -0.93 -7.15
C GLU A 129 -8.86 -2.06 -6.09
N PRO A 130 -7.74 -2.38 -5.36
CA PRO A 130 -7.68 -3.49 -4.43
C PRO A 130 -8.63 -3.31 -3.23
N ARG A 131 -9.13 -4.41 -2.69
CA ARG A 131 -9.96 -4.40 -1.46
C ARG A 131 -9.15 -4.13 -0.20
N VAL A 132 -7.87 -4.50 -0.19
CA VAL A 132 -6.99 -4.30 0.96
C VAL A 132 -5.68 -3.66 0.49
N ILE A 133 -5.30 -2.56 1.13
CA ILE A 133 -4.03 -1.88 0.90
C ILE A 133 -3.18 -2.01 2.16
N VAL A 134 -2.03 -2.65 2.05
CA VAL A 134 -1.03 -2.71 3.12
C VAL A 134 -0.03 -1.60 2.90
N ALA A 135 -0.01 -0.58 3.76
CA ALA A 135 0.91 0.55 3.68
C ALA A 135 1.98 0.42 4.78
N ASP A 136 3.19 0.03 4.39
CA ASP A 136 4.30 -0.18 5.32
C ASP A 136 5.18 1.08 5.38
N GLU A 137 5.03 1.85 6.45
CA GLU A 137 5.69 3.13 6.69
C GLU A 137 5.61 4.09 5.48
N PRO A 138 4.40 4.38 4.97
CA PRO A 138 4.23 5.10 3.70
C PRO A 138 4.71 6.55 3.74
N THR A 139 5.05 7.06 4.91
CA THR A 139 5.50 8.44 5.12
C THR A 139 6.95 8.55 5.59
N SER A 140 7.67 7.43 5.67
CA SER A 140 9.07 7.42 6.09
C SER A 140 9.94 8.29 5.15
N ALA A 141 10.88 9.03 5.73
CA ALA A 141 11.79 9.94 5.02
C ALA A 141 11.11 11.15 4.30
N LEU A 142 9.88 11.49 4.67
CA LEU A 142 9.19 12.70 4.21
C LEU A 142 9.11 13.73 5.33
N ASP A 143 9.07 15.01 4.98
CA ASP A 143 8.78 16.08 5.95
C ASP A 143 7.31 16.05 6.42
N VAL A 144 7.01 16.67 7.56
CA VAL A 144 5.71 16.60 8.23
C VAL A 144 4.55 17.05 7.35
N VAL A 145 4.76 18.08 6.51
CA VAL A 145 3.71 18.60 5.63
C VAL A 145 3.40 17.59 4.52
N VAL A 146 4.44 17.04 3.92
CA VAL A 146 4.31 16.03 2.86
C VAL A 146 3.73 14.73 3.43
N GLN A 147 4.13 14.30 4.64
CA GLN A 147 3.55 13.16 5.33
C GLN A 147 2.02 13.28 5.44
N ARG A 148 1.56 14.44 5.92
CA ARG A 148 0.12 14.71 6.06
C ARG A 148 -0.61 14.62 4.72
N ASN A 149 -0.04 15.19 3.66
CA ASN A 149 -0.63 15.16 2.31
C ASN A 149 -0.73 13.72 1.78
N VAL A 150 0.31 12.90 1.97
CA VAL A 150 0.29 11.48 1.58
C VAL A 150 -0.78 10.70 2.34
N MET A 151 -0.91 10.93 3.65
CA MET A 151 -1.94 10.28 4.47
C MET A 151 -3.35 10.70 4.07
N GLN A 152 -3.58 11.96 3.76
CA GLN A 152 -4.86 12.45 3.24
C GLN A 152 -5.19 11.82 1.88
N THR A 153 -4.21 11.65 1.01
CA THR A 153 -4.39 10.96 -0.27
C THR A 153 -4.79 9.50 -0.06
N LEU A 154 -4.13 8.78 0.85
CA LEU A 154 -4.53 7.40 1.22
C LEU A 154 -5.96 7.34 1.78
N GLY A 155 -6.35 8.29 2.64
CA GLY A 155 -7.72 8.34 3.18
C GLY A 155 -8.77 8.54 2.09
N ARG A 156 -8.55 9.46 1.14
CA ARG A 156 -9.46 9.66 0.00
C ARG A 156 -9.55 8.43 -0.91
N LEU A 157 -8.42 7.75 -1.15
CA LEU A 157 -8.41 6.50 -1.91
C LEU A 157 -9.17 5.40 -1.18
N GLN A 158 -9.04 5.29 0.14
CA GLN A 158 -9.79 4.36 0.96
C GLN A 158 -11.32 4.56 0.79
N GLU A 159 -11.77 5.80 0.91
CA GLU A 159 -13.19 6.16 0.75
C GLU A 159 -13.67 5.90 -0.68
N GLY A 160 -12.93 6.34 -1.68
CA GLY A 160 -13.29 6.21 -3.10
C GLY A 160 -13.32 4.77 -3.60
N LEU A 161 -12.41 3.93 -3.12
CA LEU A 161 -12.31 2.51 -3.49
C LEU A 161 -13.09 1.58 -2.55
N HIS A 162 -13.64 2.09 -1.44
CA HIS A 162 -14.20 1.29 -0.35
C HIS A 162 -13.21 0.21 0.15
N ALA A 163 -11.91 0.52 0.11
CA ALA A 163 -10.85 -0.39 0.51
C ALA A 163 -10.60 -0.36 2.01
N SER A 164 -10.06 -1.43 2.57
CA SER A 164 -9.50 -1.46 3.91
C SER A 164 -8.00 -1.15 3.86
N ILE A 165 -7.50 -0.28 4.76
CA ILE A 165 -6.07 0.02 4.85
C ILE A 165 -5.48 -0.60 6.12
N ILE A 166 -4.40 -1.37 5.96
CA ILE A 166 -3.54 -1.81 7.05
C ILE A 166 -2.32 -0.87 7.06
N LEU A 167 -2.36 0.12 7.94
CA LEU A 167 -1.28 1.08 8.11
C LEU A 167 -0.24 0.54 9.11
N ILE A 168 0.98 0.33 8.66
CA ILE A 168 2.11 -0.03 9.52
C ILE A 168 2.96 1.22 9.72
N GLY A 169 3.23 1.56 10.97
CA GLY A 169 4.01 2.73 11.30
C GLY A 169 4.57 2.69 12.73
N HIS A 170 5.29 3.73 13.07
CA HIS A 170 5.82 3.99 14.41
C HIS A 170 5.43 5.38 14.94
N ASP A 171 4.82 6.23 14.10
CA ASP A 171 4.31 7.53 14.48
C ASP A 171 2.90 7.40 15.06
N MET A 172 2.82 7.55 16.39
CA MET A 172 1.56 7.41 17.12
C MET A 172 0.57 8.55 16.81
N GLY A 173 1.08 9.73 16.42
CA GLY A 173 0.24 10.86 16.02
C GLY A 173 -0.49 10.59 14.71
N LEU A 174 0.20 10.04 13.71
CA LEU A 174 -0.40 9.62 12.45
C LEU A 174 -1.40 8.47 12.66
N VAL A 175 -1.03 7.46 13.47
CA VAL A 175 -1.94 6.36 13.81
C VAL A 175 -3.20 6.88 14.49
N ALA A 176 -3.08 7.79 15.44
CA ALA A 176 -4.23 8.37 16.16
C ALA A 176 -5.17 9.16 15.24
N GLN A 177 -4.62 9.80 14.21
CA GLN A 177 -5.37 10.67 13.31
C GLN A 177 -6.04 9.91 12.16
N PHE A 178 -5.41 8.85 11.64
CA PHE A 178 -5.80 8.21 10.38
C PHE A 178 -6.28 6.76 10.53
N SER A 179 -6.35 6.21 11.76
CA SER A 179 -6.77 4.82 11.98
C SER A 179 -7.99 4.73 12.88
N ASP A 180 -8.88 3.78 12.61
CA ASP A 180 -10.03 3.46 13.47
C ASP A 180 -9.63 2.52 14.60
N HIS A 181 -8.80 1.53 14.27
CA HIS A 181 -8.29 0.51 15.19
C HIS A 181 -6.77 0.49 15.17
N VAL A 182 -6.18 0.13 16.30
CA VAL A 182 -4.74 -0.04 16.42
C VAL A 182 -4.40 -1.41 16.99
N GLY A 183 -3.38 -2.04 16.40
CA GLY A 183 -2.75 -3.25 16.92
C GLY A 183 -1.30 -2.96 17.32
N VAL A 184 -0.98 -3.11 18.59
CA VAL A 184 0.39 -2.91 19.11
C VAL A 184 1.15 -4.23 19.05
N MET A 185 2.30 -4.21 18.39
CA MET A 185 3.18 -5.39 18.27
C MET A 185 4.44 -5.20 19.12
N TYR A 186 4.75 -6.21 19.93
CA TYR A 186 5.98 -6.30 20.73
C TYR A 186 6.60 -7.69 20.58
N ALA A 187 7.89 -7.77 20.31
CA ALA A 187 8.64 -9.02 20.14
C ALA A 187 7.95 -10.04 19.19
N GLY A 188 7.39 -9.56 18.07
CA GLY A 188 6.72 -10.39 17.07
C GLY A 188 5.29 -10.82 17.43
N ARG A 189 4.77 -10.40 18.58
CA ARG A 189 3.42 -10.73 19.06
C ARG A 189 2.54 -9.49 19.06
N LEU A 190 1.25 -9.68 18.75
CA LEU A 190 0.21 -8.68 18.91
C LEU A 190 -0.20 -8.67 20.39
N VAL A 191 0.14 -7.61 21.12
CA VAL A 191 -0.03 -7.54 22.58
C VAL A 191 -1.23 -6.74 23.03
N GLU A 192 -1.73 -5.83 22.18
CA GLU A 192 -2.94 -5.07 22.42
C GLU A 192 -3.61 -4.72 21.10
N VAL A 193 -4.95 -4.83 21.04
CA VAL A 193 -5.79 -4.48 19.88
C VAL A 193 -7.04 -3.79 20.37
N GLY A 194 -7.46 -2.74 19.69
CA GLY A 194 -8.71 -2.09 19.97
C GLY A 194 -8.94 -0.80 19.17
N PRO A 195 -10.08 -0.16 19.38
CA PRO A 195 -10.34 1.17 18.81
C PRO A 195 -9.28 2.16 19.26
N VAL A 196 -8.77 2.98 18.34
CA VAL A 196 -7.71 3.96 18.62
C VAL A 196 -8.03 4.80 19.84
N LYS A 197 -9.24 5.38 19.93
CA LYS A 197 -9.67 6.21 21.07
C LYS A 197 -9.56 5.49 22.40
N THR A 198 -9.87 4.19 22.44
CA THR A 198 -9.83 3.38 23.67
C THR A 198 -8.39 3.08 24.07
N VAL A 199 -7.57 2.60 23.14
CA VAL A 199 -6.18 2.22 23.41
C VAL A 199 -5.34 3.44 23.82
N PHE A 200 -5.54 4.59 23.17
CA PHE A 200 -4.82 5.83 23.50
C PHE A 200 -5.25 6.42 24.85
N LYS A 201 -6.54 6.34 25.19
CA LYS A 201 -7.04 6.88 26.46
C LYS A 201 -6.73 5.99 27.66
N SER A 202 -6.74 4.67 27.46
CA SER A 202 -6.58 3.69 28.54
C SER A 202 -5.83 2.44 28.06
N PRO A 203 -4.52 2.57 27.75
CA PRO A 203 -3.70 1.46 27.33
C PRO A 203 -3.56 0.43 28.46
N LYS A 204 -3.74 -0.85 28.13
CA LYS A 204 -3.71 -1.95 29.13
C LYS A 204 -2.34 -2.59 29.22
N HIS A 205 -1.67 -2.80 28.08
CA HIS A 205 -0.36 -3.44 28.07
C HIS A 205 0.75 -2.45 28.48
N PRO A 206 1.72 -2.85 29.33
CA PRO A 206 2.80 -1.97 29.76
C PRO A 206 3.59 -1.34 28.63
N TYR A 207 3.86 -2.09 27.57
CA TYR A 207 4.55 -1.57 26.38
C TYR A 207 3.73 -0.50 25.65
N THR A 208 2.41 -0.67 25.54
CA THR A 208 1.53 0.34 24.95
C THR A 208 1.56 1.65 25.74
N ARG A 209 1.56 1.55 27.10
CA ARG A 209 1.69 2.71 27.99
C ARG A 209 3.01 3.46 27.81
N LEU A 210 4.06 2.76 27.41
CA LEU A 210 5.37 3.37 27.16
C LEU A 210 5.43 4.04 25.78
N LEU A 211 4.64 3.56 24.82
CA LEU A 211 4.61 4.10 23.45
C LEU A 211 3.76 5.38 23.33
N ILE A 212 2.72 5.51 24.15
CA ILE A 212 1.79 6.64 24.21
C ILE A 212 2.23 7.62 25.28
#